data_7470079e765d58254387f3fa8b4ee744
#
_entry.id   7470079e765d58254387f3fa8b4ee744
#
_cell.length_a   1.000
_cell.length_b   1.000
_cell.length_c   1.000
_cell.angle_alpha   90.00
_cell.angle_beta   90.00
_cell.angle_gamma   90.00
#
_symmetry.space_group_name_H-M   'P 1'
#
loop_
_entity.id
_entity.type
_entity.pdbx_description
1 polymer ?
#
loop_
_entity_poly.entity_id
_entity_poly.type
_entity_poly.pdbx_seq_one_letter_code
_entity_poly.pdbx_strand_id
1 'polypeptide(L)'
;MLPTPTQFPNAEIVIYDGDCQFCTRQVEKLNRWDGKQRLTYISLHDESIVSAYPDLSKQQMMEAIYLIDKGRKRHRGAAALRVISRRLPKLWLLALLLHIPFSLPVWNWGYQQIAKRRYRLNCDTDACAIHFDKKASED
;
A
#
# COMPACT_ATOMS: atom_id res chain seq x y z
N MET A 1 1.05 -17.48 -2.92
CA MET A 1 2.18 -16.87 -2.20
C MET A 1 2.62 -15.61 -2.92
N LEU A 2 2.82 -14.52 -2.21
CA LEU A 2 3.21 -13.25 -2.82
C LEU A 2 4.72 -13.23 -3.10
N PRO A 3 5.17 -12.70 -4.26
CA PRO A 3 6.59 -12.57 -4.54
C PRO A 3 7.26 -11.58 -3.59
N THR A 4 8.44 -11.92 -3.12
CA THR A 4 9.20 -11.10 -2.17
C THR A 4 10.32 -10.32 -2.88
N PRO A 5 10.81 -9.19 -2.31
CA PRO A 5 11.92 -8.45 -2.88
C PRO A 5 13.21 -9.25 -3.03
N THR A 6 13.41 -10.28 -2.19
CA THR A 6 14.56 -11.18 -2.29
C THR A 6 14.50 -12.08 -3.52
N GLN A 7 13.30 -12.47 -3.95
CA GLN A 7 13.10 -13.29 -5.15
C GLN A 7 13.23 -12.47 -6.44
N PHE A 8 12.82 -11.22 -6.41
CA PHE A 8 12.82 -10.32 -7.57
C PHE A 8 13.43 -8.95 -7.21
N PRO A 9 14.77 -8.86 -7.11
CA PRO A 9 15.43 -7.65 -6.62
C PRO A 9 15.26 -6.42 -7.53
N ASN A 10 14.89 -6.62 -8.79
CA ASN A 10 14.67 -5.55 -9.76
C ASN A 10 13.20 -5.08 -9.85
N ALA A 11 12.30 -5.70 -9.09
CA ALA A 11 10.90 -5.32 -9.04
C ALA A 11 10.69 -4.16 -8.06
N GLU A 12 9.59 -3.43 -8.25
CA GLU A 12 9.16 -2.39 -7.33
C GLU A 12 8.56 -3.02 -6.08
N ILE A 13 8.73 -2.38 -4.92
CA ILE A 13 8.34 -2.94 -3.62
C ILE A 13 7.05 -2.28 -3.16
N VAL A 14 6.03 -3.08 -2.91
CA VAL A 14 4.77 -2.65 -2.27
C VAL A 14 4.82 -3.03 -0.80
N ILE A 15 4.73 -2.03 0.08
CA ILE A 15 4.65 -2.23 1.52
C ILE A 15 3.18 -2.18 1.93
N TYR A 16 2.70 -3.22 2.57
CA TYR A 16 1.31 -3.33 3.00
C TYR A 16 1.20 -3.82 4.45
N ASP A 17 0.03 -3.65 5.03
CA ASP A 17 -0.27 -4.17 6.38
C ASP A 17 -0.66 -5.65 6.28
N GLY A 18 0.25 -6.54 6.65
CA GLY A 18 0.04 -7.99 6.62
C GLY A 18 -0.99 -8.50 7.62
N ASP A 19 -1.26 -7.75 8.69
CA ASP A 19 -2.27 -8.10 9.68
C ASP A 19 -3.68 -7.66 9.27
N CYS A 20 -3.80 -6.85 8.23
CA CYS A 20 -5.07 -6.40 7.71
C CYS A 20 -5.54 -7.31 6.57
N GLN A 21 -6.62 -8.07 6.78
CA GLN A 21 -7.18 -8.95 5.75
C GLN A 21 -7.58 -8.21 4.47
N PHE A 22 -8.14 -7.02 4.61
CA PHE A 22 -8.50 -6.20 3.46
C PHE A 22 -7.27 -5.87 2.60
N CYS A 23 -6.18 -5.41 3.23
CA CYS A 23 -4.93 -5.10 2.54
C CYS A 23 -4.35 -6.33 1.85
N THR A 24 -4.31 -7.47 2.55
CA THR A 24 -3.82 -8.73 2.01
C THR A 24 -4.59 -9.15 0.76
N ARG A 25 -5.93 -9.09 0.81
CA ARG A 25 -6.76 -9.40 -0.37
C ARG A 25 -6.50 -8.45 -1.55
N GLN A 26 -6.25 -7.17 -1.28
CA GLN A 26 -5.95 -6.21 -2.34
C GLN A 26 -4.61 -6.50 -3.01
N VAL A 27 -3.56 -6.78 -2.25
CA VAL A 27 -2.25 -7.11 -2.81
C VAL A 27 -2.25 -8.46 -3.52
N GLU A 28 -3.03 -9.44 -3.07
CA GLU A 28 -3.23 -10.70 -3.79
C GLU A 28 -3.89 -10.50 -5.15
N LYS A 29 -4.88 -9.61 -5.24
CA LYS A 29 -5.47 -9.22 -6.53
C LYS A 29 -4.46 -8.56 -7.46
N LEU A 30 -3.66 -7.63 -6.93
CA LEU A 30 -2.60 -6.96 -7.68
C LEU A 30 -1.60 -7.99 -8.22
N ASN A 31 -1.19 -8.94 -7.40
CA ASN A 31 -0.29 -10.01 -7.82
C ASN A 31 -0.87 -10.88 -8.93
N ARG A 32 -2.16 -11.21 -8.86
CA ARG A 32 -2.83 -11.95 -9.94
C ARG A 32 -2.89 -11.18 -11.25
N TRP A 33 -2.92 -9.85 -11.19
CA TRP A 33 -2.94 -9.00 -12.38
C TRP A 33 -1.54 -8.67 -12.91
N ASP A 34 -0.52 -8.86 -12.08
CA ASP A 34 0.88 -8.65 -12.43
C ASP A 34 1.52 -9.89 -13.07
N GLY A 35 1.11 -10.19 -14.30
CA GLY A 35 1.65 -11.34 -15.05
C GLY A 35 3.12 -11.24 -15.41
N LYS A 36 3.76 -10.07 -15.23
CA LYS A 36 5.17 -9.84 -15.56
C LYS A 36 6.08 -9.73 -14.33
N GLN A 37 5.54 -9.98 -13.14
CA GLN A 37 6.29 -9.92 -11.87
C GLN A 37 7.07 -8.59 -11.69
N ARG A 38 6.40 -7.49 -11.97
CA ARG A 38 6.97 -6.13 -11.82
C ARG A 38 6.92 -5.60 -10.41
N LEU A 39 6.03 -6.19 -9.60
CA LEU A 39 5.80 -5.82 -8.21
C LEU A 39 6.20 -6.95 -7.28
N THR A 40 6.76 -6.59 -6.15
CA THR A 40 6.98 -7.48 -5.01
C THR A 40 6.28 -6.90 -3.79
N TYR A 41 6.03 -7.73 -2.81
CA TYR A 41 5.22 -7.37 -1.66
C TYR A 41 5.96 -7.72 -0.37
N ILE A 42 5.89 -6.82 0.60
CA ILE A 42 6.46 -7.04 1.92
C ILE A 42 5.53 -6.43 2.98
N SER A 43 5.36 -7.14 4.09
CA SER A 43 4.60 -6.62 5.22
C SER A 43 5.37 -5.52 5.95
N LEU A 44 4.67 -4.49 6.39
CA LEU A 44 5.26 -3.45 7.24
C LEU A 44 5.74 -3.97 8.61
N HIS A 45 5.30 -5.17 8.99
CA HIS A 45 5.73 -5.85 10.22
C HIS A 45 7.04 -6.63 10.06
N ASP A 46 7.57 -6.73 8.83
CA ASP A 46 8.85 -7.36 8.56
C ASP A 46 10.00 -6.47 9.05
N GLU A 47 10.89 -7.04 9.86
CA GLU A 47 12.04 -6.31 10.44
C GLU A 47 12.99 -5.74 9.37
N SER A 48 13.07 -6.37 8.21
CA SER A 48 13.90 -5.91 7.10
C SER A 48 13.47 -4.54 6.57
N ILE A 49 12.18 -4.22 6.65
CA ILE A 49 11.66 -2.91 6.24
C ILE A 49 12.10 -1.81 7.18
N VAL A 50 12.06 -2.07 8.49
CA VAL A 50 12.50 -1.10 9.50
C VAL A 50 13.98 -0.77 9.34
N SER A 51 14.80 -1.78 9.03
CA SER A 51 16.23 -1.62 8.80
C SER A 51 16.54 -0.92 7.47
N ALA A 52 15.81 -1.25 6.41
CA ALA A 52 16.03 -0.69 5.07
C ALA A 52 15.50 0.74 4.92
N TYR A 53 14.42 1.07 5.62
CA TYR A 53 13.73 2.37 5.51
C TYR A 53 13.45 2.97 6.89
N PRO A 54 14.49 3.37 7.64
CA PRO A 54 14.34 3.89 9.01
C PRO A 54 13.59 5.23 9.08
N ASP A 55 13.47 5.93 7.97
CA ASP A 55 12.72 7.19 7.85
C ASP A 55 11.20 6.99 7.72
N LEU A 56 10.75 5.77 7.43
CA LEU A 56 9.33 5.44 7.40
C LEU A 56 8.89 4.89 8.75
N SER A 57 8.09 5.67 9.48
CA SER A 57 7.53 5.19 10.73
C SER A 57 6.50 4.09 10.48
N LYS A 58 6.41 3.13 11.40
CA LYS A 58 5.42 2.06 11.36
C LYS A 58 3.99 2.62 11.26
N GLN A 59 3.73 3.71 11.97
CA GLN A 59 2.43 4.39 11.95
C GLN A 59 2.08 4.93 10.56
N GLN A 60 3.03 5.59 9.89
CA GLN A 60 2.82 6.08 8.52
C GLN A 60 2.52 4.95 7.55
N MET A 61 3.23 3.83 7.68
CA MET A 61 3.00 2.64 6.85
C MET A 61 1.66 1.96 7.13
N MET A 62 1.13 2.05 8.36
CA MET A 62 -0.21 1.57 8.70
C MET A 62 -1.33 2.43 8.14
N GLU A 63 -1.09 3.72 7.95
CA GLU A 63 -2.11 4.66 7.46
C GLU A 63 -2.37 4.56 5.95
N ALA A 64 -1.38 4.14 5.17
CA ALA A 64 -1.48 4.08 3.72
C ALA A 64 -0.54 3.04 3.12
N ILE A 65 -0.89 2.54 1.96
CA ILE A 65 0.00 1.69 1.16
C ILE A 65 1.19 2.52 0.66
N TYR A 66 2.37 1.92 0.67
CA TYR A 66 3.59 2.51 0.12
C TYR A 66 4.10 1.70 -1.06
N LEU A 67 4.59 2.39 -2.07
CA LEU A 67 5.33 1.80 -3.18
C LEU A 67 6.73 2.43 -3.22
N ILE A 68 7.74 1.60 -3.32
CA ILE A 68 9.12 2.02 -3.55
C ILE A 68 9.48 1.63 -4.97
N ASP A 69 9.72 2.62 -5.80
CA ASP A 69 10.06 2.39 -7.20
C ASP A 69 11.53 1.99 -7.38
N LYS A 70 11.92 1.68 -8.60
CA LYS A 70 13.30 1.29 -8.95
C LYS A 70 14.33 2.37 -8.63
N GLY A 71 13.92 3.62 -8.63
CA GLY A 71 14.74 4.77 -8.25
C GLY A 71 14.77 5.03 -6.74
N ARG A 72 14.21 4.12 -5.93
CA ARG A 72 14.04 4.25 -4.47
C ARG A 72 13.17 5.43 -4.04
N LYS A 73 12.39 5.97 -4.95
CA LYS A 73 11.42 7.01 -4.63
C LYS A 73 10.20 6.36 -3.96
N ARG A 74 9.72 7.00 -2.91
CA ARG A 74 8.59 6.54 -2.12
C ARG A 74 7.30 7.20 -2.61
N HIS A 75 6.30 6.37 -2.87
CA HIS A 75 4.97 6.80 -3.25
C HIS A 75 3.98 6.33 -2.18
N ARG A 76 3.12 7.22 -1.72
CA ARG A 76 2.16 6.95 -0.65
C ARG A 76 0.73 7.07 -1.15
N GLY A 77 -0.14 6.17 -0.69
CA GLY A 77 -1.59 6.24 -0.91
C GLY A 77 -1.98 6.31 -2.38
N ALA A 78 -2.69 7.33 -2.77
CA ALA A 78 -3.15 7.52 -4.15
C ALA A 78 -2.00 7.65 -5.15
N ALA A 79 -0.87 8.26 -4.76
CA ALA A 79 0.31 8.32 -5.61
C ALA A 79 0.92 6.93 -5.86
N ALA A 80 0.93 6.06 -4.84
CA ALA A 80 1.35 4.66 -5.00
C ALA A 80 0.43 3.91 -5.97
N LEU A 81 -0.89 4.05 -5.82
CA LEU A 81 -1.88 3.44 -6.73
C LEU A 81 -1.72 3.95 -8.16
N ARG A 82 -1.40 5.22 -8.33
CA ARG A 82 -1.14 5.82 -9.64
C ARG A 82 0.04 5.16 -10.35
N VAL A 83 1.13 4.91 -9.63
CA VAL A 83 2.29 4.19 -10.19
C VAL A 83 1.95 2.73 -10.48
N ILE A 84 1.29 2.04 -9.54
CA ILE A 84 0.85 0.65 -9.72
C ILE A 84 -0.03 0.51 -10.95
N SER A 85 -0.99 1.42 -11.15
CA SER A 85 -1.91 1.37 -12.30
C SER A 85 -1.19 1.49 -13.64
N ARG A 86 -0.08 2.21 -13.69
CA ARG A 86 0.76 2.28 -14.91
C ARG A 86 1.50 0.98 -15.20
N ARG A 87 1.83 0.21 -14.16
CA ARG A 87 2.59 -1.04 -14.31
C ARG A 87 1.71 -2.22 -14.72
N LEU A 88 0.44 -2.16 -14.37
CA LEU A 88 -0.50 -3.25 -14.61
C LEU A 88 -1.43 -2.93 -15.79
N PRO A 89 -1.36 -3.69 -16.90
CA PRO A 89 -2.18 -3.39 -18.09
C PRO A 89 -3.68 -3.49 -17.83
N LYS A 90 -4.10 -4.33 -16.89
CA LYS A 90 -5.52 -4.46 -16.49
C LYS A 90 -6.07 -3.23 -15.77
N LEU A 91 -5.20 -2.41 -15.21
CA LEU A 91 -5.56 -1.17 -14.52
C LEU A 91 -5.37 0.07 -15.40
N TRP A 92 -5.25 -0.10 -16.70
CA TRP A 92 -5.04 1.01 -17.65
C TRP A 92 -6.15 2.07 -17.59
N LEU A 93 -7.40 1.64 -17.48
CA LEU A 93 -8.53 2.57 -17.33
C LEU A 93 -8.43 3.36 -16.00
N LEU A 94 -8.01 2.70 -14.93
CA LEU A 94 -7.77 3.35 -13.65
C LEU A 94 -6.57 4.31 -13.76
N ALA A 95 -5.53 3.94 -14.51
CA ALA A 95 -4.40 4.82 -14.76
C ALA A 95 -4.83 6.10 -15.47
N LEU A 96 -5.65 5.98 -16.49
CA LEU A 96 -6.19 7.13 -17.22
C LEU A 96 -6.97 8.06 -16.29
N LEU A 97 -7.84 7.49 -15.45
CA LEU A 97 -8.65 8.23 -14.49
C LEU A 97 -7.79 8.94 -13.43
N LEU A 98 -6.75 8.25 -12.90
CA LEU A 98 -5.84 8.79 -11.90
C LEU A 98 -4.87 9.86 -12.45
N HIS A 99 -4.73 9.95 -13.77
CA HIS A 99 -3.84 10.91 -14.42
C HIS A 99 -4.54 12.21 -14.86
N ILE A 100 -5.84 12.36 -14.56
CA ILE A 100 -6.55 13.60 -14.80
C ILE A 100 -5.89 14.72 -14.00
N PRO A 101 -5.51 15.85 -14.63
CA PRO A 101 -4.90 16.97 -13.92
C PRO A 101 -5.79 17.47 -12.80
N PHE A 102 -5.19 17.83 -11.67
CA PHE A 102 -5.88 18.33 -10.46
C PHE A 102 -6.77 17.31 -9.73
N SER A 103 -6.79 16.04 -10.15
CA SER A 103 -7.61 15.00 -9.49
C SER A 103 -6.92 14.39 -8.26
N LEU A 104 -5.62 14.56 -8.10
CA LEU A 104 -4.85 13.93 -7.02
C LEU A 104 -5.37 14.25 -5.61
N PRO A 105 -5.76 15.51 -5.27
CA PRO A 105 -6.35 15.80 -3.95
C PRO A 105 -7.65 15.06 -3.70
N VAL A 106 -8.50 14.90 -4.73
CA VAL A 106 -9.77 14.16 -4.65
C VAL A 106 -9.50 12.67 -4.42
N TRP A 107 -8.55 12.10 -5.13
CA TRP A 107 -8.15 10.71 -4.98
C TRP A 107 -7.52 10.43 -3.62
N ASN A 108 -6.69 11.33 -3.12
CA ASN A 108 -6.13 11.22 -1.77
C ASN A 108 -7.22 11.28 -0.71
N TRP A 109 -8.20 12.16 -0.85
CA TRP A 109 -9.34 12.22 0.05
C TRP A 109 -10.13 10.90 0.03
N GLY A 110 -10.49 10.41 -1.16
CA GLY A 110 -11.20 9.13 -1.31
C GLY A 110 -10.42 7.96 -0.74
N TYR A 111 -9.12 7.90 -0.99
CA TYR A 111 -8.23 6.88 -0.44
C TYR A 111 -8.22 6.90 1.10
N GLN A 112 -8.12 8.07 1.70
CA GLN A 112 -8.15 8.21 3.15
C GLN A 112 -9.48 7.75 3.76
N GLN A 113 -10.61 7.97 3.09
CA GLN A 113 -11.90 7.46 3.54
C GLN A 113 -11.91 5.93 3.54
N ILE A 114 -11.40 5.30 2.52
CA ILE A 114 -11.27 3.84 2.44
C ILE A 114 -10.31 3.33 3.50
N ALA A 115 -9.16 3.98 3.68
CA ALA A 115 -8.16 3.60 4.66
C ALA A 115 -8.71 3.67 6.10
N LYS A 116 -9.52 4.67 6.41
CA LYS A 116 -10.21 4.77 7.72
C LYS A 116 -11.24 3.66 7.92
N ARG A 117 -11.99 3.31 6.87
CA ARG A 117 -13.02 2.26 6.94
C ARG A 117 -12.43 0.86 7.06
N ARG A 118 -11.26 0.60 6.50
CA ARG A 118 -10.65 -0.74 6.56
C ARG A 118 -10.38 -1.21 7.97
N TYR A 119 -10.04 -0.29 8.88
CA TYR A 119 -9.83 -0.61 10.29
C TYR A 119 -11.14 -0.98 11.02
N ARG A 120 -12.28 -0.53 10.51
CA ARG A 120 -13.59 -0.90 11.06
C ARG A 120 -14.10 -2.25 10.56
N LEU A 121 -13.71 -2.65 9.36
CA LEU A 121 -14.39 -3.74 8.66
C LEU A 121 -13.66 -5.08 8.73
N ASN A 122 -12.36 -5.11 8.89
CA ASN A 122 -11.60 -6.36 8.72
C ASN A 122 -10.27 -6.43 9.49
N CYS A 123 -10.18 -5.80 10.66
CA CYS A 123 -9.01 -5.97 11.51
C CYS A 123 -9.30 -7.01 12.58
N ASP A 124 -8.70 -8.19 12.45
CA ASP A 124 -8.85 -9.30 13.40
C ASP A 124 -7.77 -9.30 14.49
N THR A 125 -6.94 -8.26 14.56
CA THR A 125 -5.84 -8.18 15.53
C THR A 125 -6.02 -7.05 16.53
N ASP A 126 -5.61 -7.28 17.78
CA ASP A 126 -5.62 -6.28 18.86
C ASP A 126 -4.82 -5.01 18.50
N ALA A 127 -3.78 -5.15 17.68
CA ALA A 127 -2.98 -4.02 17.19
C ALA A 127 -3.80 -3.01 16.37
N CYS A 128 -4.76 -3.49 15.57
CA CYS A 128 -5.68 -2.63 14.83
C CYS A 128 -6.64 -1.88 15.75
N ALA A 129 -7.17 -2.56 16.78
CA ALA A 129 -8.05 -1.96 17.78
C ALA A 129 -7.34 -0.85 18.58
N ILE A 130 -6.12 -1.11 19.04
CA ILE A 130 -5.30 -0.15 19.79
C ILE A 130 -5.00 1.10 18.95
N HIS A 131 -4.71 0.93 17.67
CA HIS A 131 -4.44 2.06 16.79
C HIS A 131 -5.69 2.94 16.59
N PHE A 132 -6.84 2.33 16.50
CA PHE A 132 -8.11 3.05 16.36
C PHE A 132 -8.46 3.84 17.62
N ASP A 133 -8.32 3.22 18.80
CA ASP A 133 -8.60 3.86 20.09
C ASP A 133 -7.63 5.05 20.32
N LYS A 134 -6.35 4.90 19.99
CA LYS A 134 -5.38 5.96 20.12
C LYS A 134 -5.71 7.18 19.24
N LYS A 135 -6.19 6.94 18.02
CA LYS A 135 -6.57 8.03 17.11
C LYS A 135 -7.85 8.73 17.54
N ALA A 136 -8.80 7.98 18.12
CA ALA A 136 -10.03 8.55 18.69
C ALA A 136 -9.78 9.40 19.94
N SER A 137 -8.70 9.12 20.68
CA SER A 137 -8.32 9.89 21.88
C SER A 137 -7.48 11.14 21.58
N GLU A 138 -6.95 11.28 20.36
CA GLU A 138 -6.20 12.45 19.90
C GLU A 138 -7.08 13.50 19.18
N ASP A 139 -8.29 13.14 18.80
CA ASP A 139 -9.31 14.02 18.24
C ASP A 139 -10.26 14.55 19.36
#